data_0dd61cb94a91e9300d7679574b578f16
#
_entry.id   0dd61cb94a91e9300d7679574b578f16
#
_cell.length_a   1.000
_cell.length_b   1.000
_cell.length_c   1.000
_cell.angle_alpha   90.00
_cell.angle_beta   90.00
_cell.angle_gamma   90.00
#
_symmetry.space_group_name_H-M   'P 1'
#
loop_
_entity.id
_entity.type
_entity.pdbx_description
1 polymer ?
#
loop_
_entity_poly.entity_id
_entity_poly.type
_entity_poly.pdbx_seq_one_letter_code
_entity_poly.pdbx_strand_id
1 'polypeptide(L)'
;RTIGMPRSRRDSADWRANVSMKEFKKVKKEFDQKGINIFAYKPYCMSPRNKDEEIEYAMKATKALGADYVTAELTDETNTKRISYYAEKHDVKVGYHGHLQSTDIAWNFALDNSKNNYINLDIGHYIAVGGVNTKETLLKFIENNHDRICSLHLKDRNAPTETNPDDRDNKIWGQGDTPIKEVLLLMQKKSYNFTATIEREY
;
A
#
# COMPACT_ATOMS: atom_id res chain seq x y z
N ARG A 1 22.58 -2.92 3.36
CA ARG A 1 23.28 -1.80 2.65
C ARG A 1 22.29 -0.72 2.32
N THR A 2 22.56 0.52 2.72
CA THR A 2 21.79 1.68 2.25
C THR A 2 22.27 2.03 0.84
N ILE A 3 21.33 2.35 -0.08
CA ILE A 3 21.64 2.76 -1.46
C ILE A 3 22.21 4.20 -1.50
N GLY A 4 22.67 4.73 -0.37
CA GLY A 4 23.35 6.02 -0.29
C GLY A 4 22.46 7.25 -0.47
N MET A 5 21.15 7.16 -0.21
CA MET A 5 20.25 8.30 -0.32
C MET A 5 20.58 9.37 0.73
N PRO A 6 20.72 10.64 0.34
CA PRO A 6 20.98 11.75 1.25
C PRO A 6 19.84 11.95 2.27
N ARG A 7 20.17 12.62 3.39
CA ARG A 7 19.20 12.87 4.48
C ARG A 7 18.34 14.12 4.25
N SER A 8 18.86 15.13 3.55
CA SER A 8 18.09 16.34 3.29
C SER A 8 17.04 16.09 2.19
N ARG A 9 15.90 16.76 2.29
CA ARG A 9 14.81 16.63 1.31
C ARG A 9 15.23 17.07 -0.09
N ARG A 10 15.98 18.19 -0.19
CA ARG A 10 16.48 18.72 -1.47
C ARG A 10 17.45 17.74 -2.12
N ASP A 11 18.47 17.31 -1.37
CA ASP A 11 19.49 16.41 -1.89
C ASP A 11 18.89 15.03 -2.22
N SER A 12 17.87 14.61 -1.49
CA SER A 12 17.12 13.37 -1.80
C SER A 12 16.37 13.45 -3.11
N ALA A 13 15.75 14.61 -3.45
CA ALA A 13 15.06 14.81 -4.72
C ALA A 13 16.05 14.78 -5.89
N ASP A 14 17.17 15.50 -5.77
CA ASP A 14 18.23 15.52 -6.78
C ASP A 14 18.88 14.14 -6.95
N TRP A 15 19.08 13.40 -5.85
CA TRP A 15 19.57 12.04 -5.89
C TRP A 15 18.60 11.11 -6.63
N ARG A 16 17.28 11.18 -6.36
CA ARG A 16 16.27 10.36 -7.04
C ARG A 16 16.21 10.63 -8.54
N ALA A 17 16.34 11.89 -8.93
CA ALA A 17 16.35 12.28 -10.33
C ALA A 17 17.53 11.67 -11.13
N ASN A 18 18.67 11.41 -10.46
CA ASN A 18 19.93 11.07 -11.11
C ASN A 18 20.48 9.67 -10.78
N VAL A 19 19.90 8.97 -9.77
CA VAL A 19 20.44 7.69 -9.32
C VAL A 19 20.34 6.60 -10.39
N SER A 20 21.41 5.85 -10.53
CA SER A 20 21.43 4.70 -11.45
C SER A 20 20.63 3.52 -10.91
N MET A 21 19.76 2.95 -11.72
CA MET A 21 19.02 1.72 -11.38
C MET A 21 19.93 0.47 -11.23
N LYS A 22 21.23 0.58 -11.54
CA LYS A 22 22.20 -0.52 -11.35
C LYS A 22 22.28 -0.96 -9.88
N GLU A 23 22.20 -0.01 -8.94
CA GLU A 23 22.25 -0.34 -7.50
C GLU A 23 21.00 -1.12 -7.04
N PHE A 24 19.82 -0.76 -7.57
CA PHE A 24 18.57 -1.48 -7.29
C PHE A 24 18.62 -2.91 -7.86
N LYS A 25 19.17 -3.09 -9.06
CA LYS A 25 19.39 -4.42 -9.67
C LYS A 25 20.37 -5.27 -8.87
N LYS A 26 21.39 -4.66 -8.22
CA LYS A 26 22.28 -5.39 -7.31
C LYS A 26 21.52 -5.88 -6.07
N VAL A 27 20.70 -5.01 -5.47
CA VAL A 27 19.84 -5.40 -4.35
C VAL A 27 18.94 -6.58 -4.75
N LYS A 28 18.24 -6.47 -5.89
CA LYS A 28 17.43 -7.58 -6.40
C LYS A 28 18.24 -8.88 -6.49
N LYS A 29 19.42 -8.84 -7.09
CA LYS A 29 20.29 -10.03 -7.22
C LYS A 29 20.67 -10.63 -5.86
N GLU A 30 20.95 -9.80 -4.86
CA GLU A 30 21.27 -10.26 -3.49
C GLU A 30 20.07 -10.99 -2.84
N PHE A 31 18.83 -10.49 -3.07
CA PHE A 31 17.59 -11.13 -2.60
C PHE A 31 17.32 -12.43 -3.35
N ASP A 32 17.45 -12.44 -4.67
CA ASP A 32 17.28 -13.64 -5.53
C ASP A 32 18.23 -14.77 -5.09
N GLN A 33 19.49 -14.46 -4.77
CA GLN A 33 20.47 -15.42 -4.29
C GLN A 33 20.08 -16.07 -2.95
N LYS A 34 19.18 -15.45 -2.21
CA LYS A 34 18.63 -15.96 -0.95
C LYS A 34 17.26 -16.62 -1.12
N GLY A 35 16.75 -16.70 -2.35
CA GLY A 35 15.39 -17.21 -2.61
C GLY A 35 14.28 -16.30 -2.09
N ILE A 36 14.55 -14.99 -1.91
CA ILE A 36 13.59 -14.02 -1.38
C ILE A 36 13.07 -13.14 -2.51
N ASN A 37 11.77 -13.13 -2.71
CA ASN A 37 11.10 -12.22 -3.64
C ASN A 37 10.77 -10.88 -2.98
N ILE A 38 11.03 -9.78 -3.70
CA ILE A 38 10.59 -8.45 -3.29
C ILE A 38 9.21 -8.24 -3.92
N PHE A 39 8.14 -8.26 -3.12
CA PHE A 39 6.79 -8.10 -3.67
C PHE A 39 6.32 -6.63 -3.67
N ALA A 40 6.84 -5.76 -2.80
CA ALA A 40 6.46 -4.36 -2.75
C ALA A 40 7.65 -3.43 -2.50
N TYR A 41 7.55 -2.21 -3.03
CA TYR A 41 8.49 -1.13 -2.75
C TYR A 41 7.76 0.12 -2.27
N LYS A 42 8.17 0.69 -1.10
CA LYS A 42 7.63 1.95 -0.58
C LYS A 42 8.70 3.05 -0.66
N PRO A 43 8.64 3.94 -1.68
CA PRO A 43 9.69 4.93 -1.93
C PRO A 43 9.59 6.22 -1.10
N TYR A 44 8.48 6.50 -0.43
CA TYR A 44 8.20 7.74 0.32
C TYR A 44 8.38 9.03 -0.50
N CYS A 45 8.18 8.98 -1.81
CA CYS A 45 8.35 10.13 -2.71
C CYS A 45 7.23 10.25 -3.75
N MET A 46 6.00 9.86 -3.40
CA MET A 46 4.84 9.92 -4.30
C MET A 46 3.70 10.80 -3.74
N SER A 47 4.04 11.76 -2.88
CA SER A 47 3.08 12.75 -2.37
C SER A 47 2.88 13.92 -3.34
N PRO A 48 1.82 14.76 -3.17
CA PRO A 48 1.62 15.97 -3.97
C PRO A 48 2.79 16.94 -3.96
N ARG A 49 3.67 16.85 -2.95
CA ARG A 49 4.84 17.73 -2.80
C ARG A 49 6.09 17.24 -3.55
N ASN A 50 6.05 16.04 -4.09
CA ASN A 50 7.18 15.48 -4.83
C ASN A 50 7.12 15.91 -6.30
N LYS A 51 8.29 16.04 -6.90
CA LYS A 51 8.40 16.34 -8.34
C LYS A 51 8.08 15.10 -9.19
N ASP A 52 7.78 15.32 -10.44
CA ASP A 52 7.47 14.26 -11.40
C ASP A 52 8.64 13.28 -11.58
N GLU A 53 9.88 13.77 -11.56
CA GLU A 53 11.08 12.94 -11.65
C GLU A 53 11.22 11.98 -10.45
N GLU A 54 10.73 12.39 -9.27
CA GLU A 54 10.73 11.52 -8.09
C GLU A 54 9.67 10.43 -8.19
N ILE A 55 8.49 10.75 -8.74
CA ILE A 55 7.42 9.76 -9.02
C ILE A 55 7.92 8.77 -10.07
N GLU A 56 8.52 9.26 -11.15
CA GLU A 56 9.09 8.40 -12.19
C GLU A 56 10.22 7.51 -11.66
N TYR A 57 11.07 8.06 -10.79
CA TYR A 57 12.10 7.27 -10.08
C TYR A 57 11.46 6.11 -9.32
N ALA A 58 10.35 6.32 -8.60
CA ALA A 58 9.67 5.28 -7.86
C ALA A 58 9.27 4.09 -8.77
N MET A 59 8.76 4.36 -9.95
CA MET A 59 8.39 3.34 -10.93
C MET A 59 9.63 2.60 -11.47
N LYS A 60 10.68 3.34 -11.84
CA LYS A 60 11.94 2.74 -12.33
C LYS A 60 12.60 1.86 -11.26
N ALA A 61 12.62 2.32 -10.00
CA ALA A 61 13.17 1.56 -8.89
C ALA A 61 12.38 0.28 -8.60
N THR A 62 11.06 0.34 -8.65
CA THR A 62 10.18 -0.83 -8.50
C THR A 62 10.51 -1.91 -9.53
N LYS A 63 10.61 -1.53 -10.81
CA LYS A 63 11.01 -2.48 -11.87
C LYS A 63 12.42 -3.02 -11.68
N ALA A 64 13.36 -2.17 -11.28
CA ALA A 64 14.76 -2.59 -11.08
C ALA A 64 14.91 -3.54 -9.88
N LEU A 65 14.07 -3.42 -8.87
CA LEU A 65 13.96 -4.35 -7.74
C LEU A 65 13.22 -5.64 -8.10
N GLY A 66 12.50 -5.68 -9.23
CA GLY A 66 11.62 -6.78 -9.59
C GLY A 66 10.43 -6.91 -8.64
N ALA A 67 10.01 -5.81 -8.02
CA ALA A 67 8.85 -5.79 -7.15
C ALA A 67 7.55 -5.84 -7.97
N ASP A 68 6.53 -6.51 -7.44
CA ASP A 68 5.24 -6.69 -8.12
C ASP A 68 4.46 -5.37 -8.20
N TYR A 69 4.64 -4.49 -7.20
CA TYR A 69 3.99 -3.19 -7.15
C TYR A 69 4.77 -2.18 -6.30
N VAL A 70 4.48 -0.89 -6.53
CA VAL A 70 4.90 0.22 -5.66
C VAL A 70 3.74 0.60 -4.76
N THR A 71 4.02 0.96 -3.49
CA THR A 71 2.96 1.47 -2.60
C THR A 71 2.98 2.99 -2.53
N ALA A 72 1.79 3.60 -2.57
CA ALA A 72 1.56 5.02 -2.36
C ALA A 72 0.47 5.21 -1.30
N GLU A 73 0.48 6.35 -0.62
CA GLU A 73 -0.66 6.75 0.20
C GLU A 73 -1.84 7.14 -0.69
N LEU A 74 -3.06 6.83 -0.26
CA LEU A 74 -4.27 7.32 -0.91
C LEU A 74 -4.27 8.86 -0.86
N THR A 75 -4.46 9.50 -2.00
CA THR A 75 -4.20 10.92 -2.18
C THR A 75 -5.31 11.59 -3.01
N ASP A 76 -5.21 12.91 -3.23
CA ASP A 76 -6.14 13.65 -4.07
C ASP A 76 -6.11 13.21 -5.54
N GLU A 77 -7.15 13.57 -6.29
CA GLU A 77 -7.31 13.19 -7.69
C GLU A 77 -6.17 13.67 -8.59
N THR A 78 -5.67 14.89 -8.36
CA THR A 78 -4.59 15.47 -9.16
C THR A 78 -3.32 14.66 -9.04
N ASN A 79 -2.94 14.32 -7.81
CA ASN A 79 -1.75 13.50 -7.57
C ASN A 79 -1.95 12.05 -8.00
N THR A 80 -3.16 11.50 -7.85
CA THR A 80 -3.51 10.18 -8.37
C THR A 80 -3.31 10.10 -9.88
N LYS A 81 -3.76 11.10 -10.65
CA LYS A 81 -3.55 11.18 -12.10
C LYS A 81 -2.06 11.24 -12.48
N ARG A 82 -1.27 12.02 -11.73
CA ARG A 82 0.19 12.09 -11.95
C ARG A 82 0.87 10.74 -11.72
N ILE A 83 0.54 10.08 -10.60
CA ILE A 83 1.08 8.76 -10.27
C ILE A 83 0.68 7.74 -11.34
N SER A 84 -0.60 7.72 -11.74
CA SER A 84 -1.13 6.81 -12.76
C SER A 84 -0.44 6.99 -14.11
N TYR A 85 -0.17 8.23 -14.53
CA TYR A 85 0.58 8.49 -15.76
C TYR A 85 1.95 7.80 -15.78
N TYR A 86 2.72 7.93 -14.69
CA TYR A 86 4.03 7.27 -14.60
C TYR A 86 3.93 5.76 -14.39
N ALA A 87 2.89 5.29 -13.70
CA ALA A 87 2.60 3.88 -13.54
C ALA A 87 2.33 3.19 -14.90
N GLU A 88 1.51 3.80 -15.73
CA GLU A 88 1.22 3.32 -17.10
C GLU A 88 2.44 3.41 -18.01
N LYS A 89 3.17 4.54 -17.99
CA LYS A 89 4.40 4.73 -18.76
C LYS A 89 5.43 3.64 -18.50
N HIS A 90 5.52 3.16 -17.27
CA HIS A 90 6.50 2.15 -16.86
C HIS A 90 5.91 0.75 -16.67
N ASP A 91 4.61 0.58 -16.91
CA ASP A 91 3.89 -0.69 -16.66
C ASP A 91 4.16 -1.22 -15.25
N VAL A 92 3.84 -0.40 -14.24
CA VAL A 92 4.00 -0.70 -12.81
C VAL A 92 2.65 -0.63 -12.12
N LYS A 93 2.33 -1.61 -11.28
CA LYS A 93 1.16 -1.54 -10.41
C LYS A 93 1.41 -0.61 -9.24
N VAL A 94 0.39 0.16 -8.84
CA VAL A 94 0.42 1.05 -7.67
C VAL A 94 -0.62 0.59 -6.66
N GLY A 95 -0.17 0.16 -5.48
CA GLY A 95 -1.05 -0.18 -4.36
C GLY A 95 -1.29 1.06 -3.48
N TYR A 96 -2.51 1.61 -3.53
CA TYR A 96 -2.87 2.77 -2.71
C TYR A 96 -3.28 2.35 -1.31
N HIS A 97 -2.50 2.78 -0.32
CA HIS A 97 -2.74 2.54 1.10
C HIS A 97 -3.64 3.62 1.70
N GLY A 98 -4.72 3.21 2.34
CA GLY A 98 -5.65 4.09 3.04
C GLY A 98 -5.46 4.01 4.55
N HIS A 99 -5.64 5.14 5.23
CA HIS A 99 -5.72 5.27 6.68
C HIS A 99 -7.20 5.43 7.13
N LEU A 100 -7.49 6.39 8.01
CA LEU A 100 -8.86 6.63 8.50
C LEU A 100 -9.83 7.19 7.44
N GLN A 101 -9.39 7.40 6.20
CA GLN A 101 -10.28 7.69 5.05
C GLN A 101 -10.77 6.40 4.35
N SER A 102 -10.39 5.22 4.83
CA SER A 102 -10.71 3.93 4.20
C SER A 102 -12.19 3.58 4.33
N THR A 103 -12.96 3.89 3.31
CA THR A 103 -14.37 3.51 3.14
C THR A 103 -14.53 2.68 1.88
N ASP A 104 -15.69 2.07 1.67
CA ASP A 104 -15.98 1.26 0.48
C ASP A 104 -15.78 2.00 -0.85
N ILE A 105 -15.80 3.32 -0.85
CA ILE A 105 -15.66 4.17 -2.04
C ILE A 105 -14.33 4.91 -2.12
N ALA A 106 -13.49 4.80 -1.10
CA ALA A 106 -12.26 5.61 -0.98
C ALA A 106 -11.27 5.42 -2.15
N TRP A 107 -11.26 4.24 -2.76
CA TRP A 107 -10.38 3.91 -3.88
C TRP A 107 -11.01 4.07 -5.26
N ASN A 108 -12.34 4.35 -5.36
CA ASN A 108 -13.05 4.37 -6.65
C ASN A 108 -12.36 5.24 -7.67
N PHE A 109 -12.03 6.49 -7.34
CA PHE A 109 -11.36 7.39 -8.27
C PHE A 109 -10.02 6.80 -8.77
N ALA A 110 -9.21 6.24 -7.87
CA ALA A 110 -7.93 5.65 -8.26
C ALA A 110 -8.13 4.45 -9.20
N LEU A 111 -9.07 3.56 -8.87
CA LEU A 111 -9.36 2.36 -9.66
C LEU A 111 -9.94 2.69 -11.04
N ASP A 112 -10.81 3.71 -11.12
CA ASP A 112 -11.42 4.16 -12.36
C ASP A 112 -10.42 4.91 -13.25
N ASN A 113 -9.44 5.59 -12.64
CA ASN A 113 -8.46 6.39 -13.37
C ASN A 113 -7.42 5.53 -14.11
N SER A 114 -7.05 4.36 -13.61
CA SER A 114 -6.06 3.49 -14.28
C SER A 114 -6.19 2.02 -13.90
N LYS A 115 -6.01 1.14 -14.88
CA LYS A 115 -5.89 -0.31 -14.66
C LYS A 115 -4.66 -0.72 -13.84
N ASN A 116 -3.66 0.15 -13.76
CA ASN A 116 -2.44 -0.07 -12.98
C ASN A 116 -2.60 0.30 -11.50
N ASN A 117 -3.75 0.90 -11.12
CA ASN A 117 -4.05 1.27 -9.74
C ASN A 117 -4.73 0.11 -9.01
N TYR A 118 -4.25 -0.18 -7.82
CA TYR A 118 -4.69 -1.28 -6.96
C TYR A 118 -4.92 -0.79 -5.54
N ILE A 119 -5.60 -1.60 -4.76
CA ILE A 119 -5.86 -1.38 -3.34
C ILE A 119 -4.74 -2.08 -2.54
N ASN A 120 -4.09 -1.33 -1.66
CA ASN A 120 -3.30 -1.86 -0.55
C ASN A 120 -4.12 -1.64 0.72
N LEU A 121 -4.94 -2.62 1.09
CA LEU A 121 -5.96 -2.49 2.12
C LEU A 121 -5.40 -2.75 3.51
N ASP A 122 -5.40 -1.74 4.37
CA ASP A 122 -5.20 -1.93 5.80
C ASP A 122 -6.56 -2.22 6.46
N ILE A 123 -6.74 -3.47 6.88
CA ILE A 123 -8.00 -3.93 7.46
C ILE A 123 -8.26 -3.34 8.85
N GLY A 124 -7.19 -3.02 9.60
CA GLY A 124 -7.32 -2.34 10.89
C GLY A 124 -7.74 -0.89 10.74
N HIS A 125 -7.17 -0.17 9.77
CA HIS A 125 -7.62 1.19 9.45
C HIS A 125 -9.06 1.21 8.97
N TYR A 126 -9.47 0.23 8.14
CA TYR A 126 -10.85 0.12 7.70
C TYR A 126 -11.83 0.00 8.90
N ILE A 127 -11.56 -0.88 9.85
CA ILE A 127 -12.38 -1.06 11.06
C ILE A 127 -12.34 0.19 11.95
N ALA A 128 -11.18 0.81 12.12
CA ALA A 128 -11.02 2.01 12.94
C ALA A 128 -11.72 3.27 12.40
N VAL A 129 -12.19 3.26 11.15
CA VAL A 129 -13.10 4.31 10.64
C VAL A 129 -14.42 4.27 11.41
N GLY A 130 -14.95 3.08 11.68
CA GLY A 130 -16.23 2.90 12.38
C GLY A 130 -17.46 3.19 11.51
N GLY A 131 -18.59 3.43 12.13
CA GLY A 131 -19.85 3.70 11.45
C GLY A 131 -20.30 2.52 10.59
N VAL A 132 -20.34 2.71 9.27
CA VAL A 132 -20.73 1.64 8.32
C VAL A 132 -19.61 0.61 8.08
N ASN A 133 -18.41 0.90 8.51
CA ASN A 133 -17.25 0.00 8.35
C ASN A 133 -17.27 -1.08 9.43
N THR A 134 -17.86 -2.20 9.13
CA THR A 134 -18.01 -3.37 10.01
C THR A 134 -17.24 -4.57 9.46
N LYS A 135 -17.20 -5.66 10.21
CA LYS A 135 -16.67 -6.94 9.74
C LYS A 135 -17.36 -7.39 8.45
N GLU A 136 -18.67 -7.30 8.40
CA GLU A 136 -19.48 -7.76 7.28
C GLU A 136 -19.19 -6.92 6.01
N THR A 137 -19.10 -5.59 6.15
CA THR A 137 -18.78 -4.71 5.03
C THR A 137 -17.33 -4.90 4.56
N LEU A 138 -16.38 -5.12 5.48
CA LEU A 138 -14.99 -5.42 5.13
C LEU A 138 -14.87 -6.71 4.30
N LEU A 139 -15.49 -7.80 4.76
CA LEU A 139 -15.45 -9.08 4.04
C LEU A 139 -16.07 -8.94 2.64
N LYS A 140 -17.21 -8.25 2.54
CA LYS A 140 -17.86 -7.97 1.26
C LYS A 140 -17.00 -7.06 0.35
N PHE A 141 -16.34 -6.05 0.93
CA PHE A 141 -15.42 -5.18 0.18
C PHE A 141 -14.27 -5.98 -0.42
N ILE A 142 -13.68 -6.89 0.36
CA ILE A 142 -12.60 -7.79 -0.13
C ILE A 142 -13.13 -8.70 -1.25
N GLU A 143 -14.30 -9.31 -1.09
CA GLU A 143 -14.90 -10.17 -2.14
C GLU A 143 -15.16 -9.40 -3.44
N ASN A 144 -15.70 -8.19 -3.35
CA ASN A 144 -16.05 -7.36 -4.50
C ASN A 144 -14.83 -6.80 -5.25
N ASN A 145 -13.70 -6.65 -4.57
CA ASN A 145 -12.51 -5.98 -5.10
C ASN A 145 -11.28 -6.90 -5.16
N HIS A 146 -11.42 -8.20 -4.95
CA HIS A 146 -10.28 -9.13 -4.78
C HIS A 146 -9.29 -9.12 -5.95
N ASP A 147 -9.73 -8.90 -7.16
CA ASP A 147 -8.93 -8.79 -8.37
C ASP A 147 -8.15 -7.46 -8.48
N ARG A 148 -8.53 -6.46 -7.70
CA ARG A 148 -7.91 -5.14 -7.61
C ARG A 148 -7.19 -4.90 -6.27
N ILE A 149 -7.18 -5.88 -5.36
CA ILE A 149 -6.35 -5.85 -4.15
C ILE A 149 -4.99 -6.45 -4.47
N CYS A 150 -3.91 -5.70 -4.23
CA CYS A 150 -2.55 -6.19 -4.37
C CYS A 150 -1.95 -6.67 -3.05
N SER A 151 -2.40 -6.12 -1.92
CA SER A 151 -1.94 -6.49 -0.58
C SER A 151 -2.95 -6.13 0.49
N LEU A 152 -2.87 -6.86 1.61
CA LEU A 152 -3.48 -6.48 2.88
C LEU A 152 -2.40 -6.08 3.89
N HIS A 153 -2.71 -5.11 4.76
CA HIS A 153 -2.04 -4.94 6.04
C HIS A 153 -2.91 -5.57 7.14
N LEU A 154 -2.34 -6.55 7.84
CA LEU A 154 -2.97 -7.23 8.95
C LEU A 154 -2.59 -6.52 10.24
N LYS A 155 -3.39 -5.56 10.61
CA LYS A 155 -3.26 -4.73 11.82
C LYS A 155 -4.51 -4.92 12.66
N ASP A 156 -4.36 -5.07 13.97
CA ASP A 156 -5.49 -5.11 14.89
C ASP A 156 -5.72 -3.74 15.53
N ARG A 157 -6.95 -3.26 15.47
CA ARG A 157 -7.37 -1.97 16.00
C ARG A 157 -8.75 -2.05 16.62
N ASN A 158 -9.02 -1.12 17.55
CA ASN A 158 -10.37 -0.93 18.04
C ASN A 158 -11.24 -0.20 17.01
N ALA A 159 -12.52 -0.57 16.98
CA ALA A 159 -13.57 0.19 16.33
C ALA A 159 -14.12 1.26 17.30
N PRO A 160 -14.38 2.50 16.87
CA PRO A 160 -15.04 3.49 17.70
C PRO A 160 -16.46 3.02 18.05
N THR A 161 -16.88 3.29 19.28
CA THR A 161 -18.21 2.97 19.79
C THR A 161 -18.96 4.25 20.17
N GLU A 162 -20.27 4.16 20.42
CA GLU A 162 -21.06 5.30 20.90
C GLU A 162 -20.56 5.84 22.25
N THR A 163 -20.04 4.96 23.11
CA THR A 163 -19.51 5.32 24.43
C THR A 163 -18.03 5.75 24.39
N ASN A 164 -17.31 5.39 23.33
CA ASN A 164 -15.92 5.77 23.12
C ASN A 164 -15.64 6.04 21.63
N PRO A 165 -16.08 7.19 21.09
CA PRO A 165 -16.01 7.50 19.66
C PRO A 165 -14.59 7.76 19.16
N ASP A 166 -13.64 7.98 20.05
CA ASP A 166 -12.24 8.27 19.71
C ASP A 166 -11.32 7.04 19.87
N ASP A 167 -11.82 5.92 20.36
CA ASP A 167 -11.04 4.71 20.53
C ASP A 167 -10.76 4.04 19.15
N ARG A 168 -9.57 4.25 18.68
CA ARG A 168 -9.03 3.67 17.44
C ARG A 168 -7.62 3.12 17.67
N ASP A 169 -7.36 2.69 18.90
CA ASP A 169 -6.03 2.24 19.30
C ASP A 169 -5.57 1.02 18.51
N ASN A 170 -4.27 0.98 18.24
CA ASN A 170 -3.62 -0.24 17.79
C ASN A 170 -3.57 -1.26 18.93
N LYS A 171 -3.89 -2.50 18.64
CA LYS A 171 -3.97 -3.59 19.63
C LYS A 171 -3.06 -4.76 19.25
N ILE A 172 -2.72 -5.54 20.25
CA ILE A 172 -2.12 -6.86 20.04
C ILE A 172 -3.15 -7.72 19.31
N TRP A 173 -2.73 -8.51 18.36
CA TRP A 173 -3.62 -9.37 17.56
C TRP A 173 -4.53 -10.23 18.43
N GLY A 174 -5.83 -10.15 18.15
CA GLY A 174 -6.89 -10.82 18.88
C GLY A 174 -7.40 -10.06 20.10
N GLN A 175 -6.94 -8.83 20.35
CA GLN A 175 -7.40 -7.97 21.45
C GLN A 175 -8.17 -6.74 20.95
N GLY A 176 -8.20 -6.50 19.65
CA GLY A 176 -8.99 -5.46 19.01
C GLY A 176 -10.22 -6.02 18.29
N ASP A 177 -10.81 -5.20 17.44
CA ASP A 177 -12.06 -5.48 16.73
C ASP A 177 -11.82 -5.89 15.27
N THR A 178 -10.57 -5.87 14.80
CA THR A 178 -10.26 -6.23 13.41
C THR A 178 -10.47 -7.74 13.18
N PRO A 179 -11.31 -8.16 12.22
CA PRO A 179 -11.63 -9.57 11.98
C PRO A 179 -10.53 -10.30 11.19
N ILE A 180 -9.30 -10.28 11.72
CA ILE A 180 -8.12 -10.86 11.04
C ILE A 180 -8.35 -12.33 10.69
N LYS A 181 -8.90 -13.11 11.62
CA LYS A 181 -9.18 -14.54 11.42
C LYS A 181 -10.15 -14.76 10.27
N GLU A 182 -11.25 -14.02 10.25
CA GLU A 182 -12.30 -14.15 9.22
C GLU A 182 -11.79 -13.75 7.84
N VAL A 183 -10.95 -12.70 7.78
CA VAL A 183 -10.30 -12.28 6.53
C VAL A 183 -9.36 -13.37 6.01
N LEU A 184 -8.52 -13.97 6.86
CA LEU A 184 -7.63 -15.07 6.46
C LEU A 184 -8.40 -16.33 6.03
N LEU A 185 -9.51 -16.65 6.71
CA LEU A 185 -10.39 -17.76 6.32
C LEU A 185 -11.08 -17.48 4.98
N LEU A 186 -11.49 -16.22 4.72
CA LEU A 186 -12.05 -15.82 3.43
C LEU A 186 -11.01 -16.00 2.32
N MET A 187 -9.78 -15.51 2.53
CA MET A 187 -8.67 -15.66 1.57
C MET A 187 -8.43 -17.15 1.26
N GLN A 188 -8.37 -18.00 2.28
CA GLN A 188 -8.19 -19.45 2.11
C GLN A 188 -9.34 -20.08 1.33
N LYS A 189 -10.60 -19.82 1.73
CA LYS A 189 -11.80 -20.37 1.11
C LYS A 189 -11.93 -20.01 -0.36
N LYS A 190 -11.56 -18.77 -0.71
CA LYS A 190 -11.68 -18.22 -2.08
C LYS A 190 -10.39 -18.39 -2.90
N SER A 191 -9.33 -18.93 -2.29
CA SER A 191 -8.00 -19.05 -2.92
C SER A 191 -7.45 -17.72 -3.42
N TYR A 192 -7.67 -16.62 -2.67
CA TYR A 192 -7.07 -15.33 -2.97
C TYR A 192 -5.57 -15.38 -2.71
N ASN A 193 -4.76 -14.85 -3.64
CA ASN A 193 -3.31 -14.96 -3.63
C ASN A 193 -2.56 -13.62 -3.47
N PHE A 194 -3.27 -12.53 -3.19
CA PHE A 194 -2.59 -11.27 -2.85
C PHE A 194 -1.87 -11.39 -1.50
N THR A 195 -0.79 -10.62 -1.35
CA THR A 195 0.04 -10.68 -0.14
C THR A 195 -0.68 -10.13 1.09
N ALA A 196 -0.31 -10.62 2.27
CA ALA A 196 -0.79 -10.12 3.55
C ALA A 196 0.40 -9.82 4.46
N THR A 197 0.61 -8.55 4.77
CA THR A 197 1.72 -8.07 5.59
C THR A 197 1.29 -7.91 7.03
N ILE A 198 2.07 -8.48 7.96
CA ILE A 198 1.86 -8.26 9.40
C ILE A 198 2.36 -6.86 9.74
N GLU A 199 1.48 -6.03 10.29
CA GLU A 199 1.83 -4.70 10.76
C GLU A 199 1.59 -4.57 12.27
N ARG A 200 2.63 -4.24 13.01
CA ARG A 200 2.61 -4.11 14.48
C ARG A 200 3.01 -2.69 14.85
N GLU A 201 2.11 -1.99 15.54
CA GLU A 201 2.29 -0.60 15.97
C GLU A 201 1.83 -0.39 17.44
N TYR A 202 2.19 -1.30 18.33
CA TYR A 202 1.89 -1.24 19.77
C TYR A 202 3.11 -1.50 20.61
#